data_2464cb88a5b6d5374d0fa826afcfc471
#
_entry.id   2464cb88a5b6d5374d0fa826afcfc471
#
_cell.length_a   1.000
_cell.length_b   1.000
_cell.length_c   1.000
_cell.angle_alpha   90.00
_cell.angle_beta   90.00
_cell.angle_gamma   90.00
#
_symmetry.space_group_name_H-M   'P 1'
#
loop_
_entity.id
_entity.type
_entity.pdbx_description
1 polymer ?
#
loop_
_entity_poly.entity_id
_entity_poly.type
_entity_poly.pdbx_seq_one_letter_code
_entity_poly.pdbx_strand_id
1 'polypeptide(L)'
;MKFHISQIVSNNLPYVKIDISKDFNRTAWDLIRNSIKKIQNSDFLDETKTSITAEWYALLSILNELKSFKDEYKFKITYSEEAKKLIAETLKNRNIINSEVPIIDFGENLNEKLKELGFNKIVLKDYQIRDLKRILSFPHGANFSVQGSGKTAVTLAAHLLLRNNSIIKTNCLFVV
;
A
#
# COMPACT_ATOMS: atom_id res chain seq x y z
N MET A 1 13.60 -22.18 18.12
CA MET A 1 12.64 -21.09 18.28
C MET A 1 11.86 -20.90 17.00
N LYS A 2 10.54 -20.66 17.09
CA LYS A 2 9.66 -20.50 15.95
C LYS A 2 8.66 -19.35 16.21
N PHE A 3 8.52 -18.45 15.26
CA PHE A 3 7.48 -17.42 15.22
C PHE A 3 6.39 -17.82 14.26
N HIS A 4 5.15 -17.59 14.63
CA HIS A 4 4.01 -17.76 13.75
C HIS A 4 3.32 -16.41 13.56
N ILE A 5 3.18 -16.00 12.31
CA ILE A 5 2.56 -14.74 11.91
C ILE A 5 1.23 -15.07 11.24
N SER A 6 0.14 -14.60 11.83
CA SER A 6 -1.21 -14.76 11.30
C SER A 6 -1.89 -13.42 11.09
N GLN A 7 -2.80 -13.37 10.12
CA GLN A 7 -3.69 -12.24 9.93
C GLN A 7 -4.90 -12.38 10.85
N ILE A 8 -5.30 -11.27 11.46
CA ILE A 8 -6.57 -11.12 12.17
C ILE A 8 -7.31 -9.95 11.53
N VAL A 9 -8.62 -10.05 11.41
CA VAL A 9 -9.47 -8.94 10.94
C VAL A 9 -10.32 -8.47 12.12
N SER A 10 -10.23 -7.18 12.45
CA SER A 10 -11.06 -6.53 13.45
C SER A 10 -11.59 -5.21 12.89
N ASN A 11 -12.89 -4.96 13.02
CA ASN A 11 -13.54 -3.76 12.48
C ASN A 11 -13.23 -3.51 10.98
N ASN A 12 -13.18 -4.57 10.18
CA ASN A 12 -12.80 -4.55 8.76
C ASN A 12 -11.37 -4.06 8.46
N LEU A 13 -10.51 -3.95 9.47
CA LEU A 13 -9.11 -3.61 9.32
C LEU A 13 -8.22 -4.83 9.52
N PRO A 14 -7.15 -4.98 8.74
CA PRO A 14 -6.21 -6.08 8.90
C PRO A 14 -5.24 -5.80 10.06
N TYR A 15 -5.17 -6.72 10.98
CA TYR A 15 -4.18 -6.79 12.04
C TYR A 15 -3.27 -8.01 11.83
N VAL A 16 -2.11 -7.95 12.43
CA VAL A 16 -1.19 -9.08 12.48
C VAL A 16 -1.07 -9.56 13.93
N LYS A 17 -1.13 -10.86 14.13
CA LYS A 17 -0.75 -11.51 15.38
C LYS A 17 0.55 -12.27 15.18
N ILE A 18 1.52 -12.02 16.05
CA ILE A 18 2.79 -12.73 16.08
C ILE A 18 2.82 -13.55 17.38
N ASP A 19 2.80 -14.86 17.23
CA ASP A 19 2.90 -15.83 18.33
C ASP A 19 4.29 -16.47 18.35
N ILE A 20 4.83 -16.73 19.53
CA ILE A 20 6.11 -17.42 19.71
C ILE A 20 5.94 -18.81 20.34
N SER A 21 6.82 -19.74 19.95
CA SER A 21 6.88 -21.04 20.60
C SER A 21 7.38 -20.94 22.05
N LYS A 22 7.06 -21.91 22.89
CA LYS A 22 7.46 -21.94 24.31
C LYS A 22 8.97 -21.82 24.51
N ASP A 23 9.77 -22.40 23.61
CA ASP A 23 11.24 -22.32 23.61
C ASP A 23 11.69 -21.10 22.81
N PHE A 24 11.71 -19.94 23.45
CA PHE A 24 12.07 -18.70 22.75
C PHE A 24 13.33 -18.03 23.33
N ASN A 25 14.07 -17.35 22.46
CA ASN A 25 15.13 -16.44 22.86
C ASN A 25 14.49 -15.11 23.27
N ARG A 26 14.59 -14.77 24.55
CA ARG A 26 13.97 -13.55 25.09
C ARG A 26 14.48 -12.30 24.41
N THR A 27 15.77 -12.21 24.13
CA THR A 27 16.37 -11.05 23.46
C THR A 27 15.78 -10.81 22.06
N ALA A 28 15.68 -11.87 21.23
CA ALA A 28 15.08 -11.77 19.90
C ALA A 28 13.60 -11.38 19.97
N TRP A 29 12.86 -11.89 20.95
CA TRP A 29 11.46 -11.52 21.16
C TRP A 29 11.32 -10.05 21.56
N ASP A 30 12.12 -9.59 22.53
CA ASP A 30 12.09 -8.21 23.00
C ASP A 30 12.47 -7.22 21.89
N LEU A 31 13.42 -7.57 21.00
CA LEU A 31 13.76 -6.76 19.84
C LEU A 31 12.57 -6.61 18.88
N ILE A 32 11.91 -7.70 18.51
CA ILE A 32 10.74 -7.67 17.62
C ILE A 32 9.60 -6.82 18.22
N ARG A 33 9.30 -7.03 19.49
CA ARG A 33 8.29 -6.26 20.22
C ARG A 33 8.61 -4.77 20.23
N ASN A 34 9.85 -4.42 20.54
CA ASN A 34 10.29 -3.04 20.59
C ASN A 34 10.25 -2.36 19.21
N SER A 35 10.61 -3.07 18.14
CA SER A 35 10.50 -2.56 16.77
C SER A 35 9.05 -2.25 16.41
N ILE A 36 8.11 -3.14 16.75
CA ILE A 36 6.67 -2.89 16.52
C ILE A 36 6.17 -1.70 17.36
N LYS A 37 6.53 -1.67 18.64
CA LYS A 37 6.09 -0.60 19.56
C LYS A 37 6.58 0.78 19.16
N LYS A 38 7.74 0.90 18.53
CA LYS A 38 8.25 2.18 18.01
C LYS A 38 7.39 2.75 16.87
N ILE A 39 6.69 1.89 16.14
CA ILE A 39 5.90 2.29 14.96
C ILE A 39 4.45 2.53 15.33
N GLN A 40 3.88 1.70 16.20
CA GLN A 40 2.47 1.70 16.54
C GLN A 40 2.21 2.41 17.86
N ASN A 41 1.14 3.22 17.91
CA ASN A 41 0.65 3.80 19.17
C ASN A 41 0.19 2.67 20.10
N SER A 42 0.48 2.83 21.40
CA SER A 42 0.19 1.83 22.45
C SER A 42 -1.29 1.43 22.58
N ASP A 43 -2.20 2.29 22.16
CA ASP A 43 -3.66 2.11 22.30
C ASP A 43 -4.25 0.99 21.43
N PHE A 44 -3.50 0.52 20.42
CA PHE A 44 -3.93 -0.53 19.48
C PHE A 44 -3.18 -1.85 19.66
N LEU A 45 -2.41 -1.97 20.72
CA LEU A 45 -1.53 -3.10 20.93
C LEU A 45 -2.11 -4.04 22.00
N ASP A 46 -2.48 -5.25 21.60
CA ASP A 46 -2.69 -6.35 22.55
C ASP A 46 -1.42 -7.15 22.67
N GLU A 47 -0.92 -7.29 23.89
CA GLU A 47 0.35 -7.92 24.17
C GLU A 47 0.25 -8.91 25.34
N THR A 48 0.79 -10.11 25.11
CA THR A 48 1.01 -11.11 26.14
C THR A 48 2.49 -11.46 26.23
N LYS A 49 2.86 -12.38 27.16
CA LYS A 49 4.25 -12.88 27.24
C LYS A 49 4.71 -13.57 25.96
N THR A 50 3.79 -14.14 25.17
CA THR A 50 4.09 -15.01 24.03
C THR A 50 3.41 -14.58 22.73
N SER A 51 2.69 -13.48 22.74
CA SER A 51 2.04 -12.94 21.54
C SER A 51 2.00 -11.41 21.53
N ILE A 52 1.97 -10.82 20.35
CA ILE A 52 1.73 -9.41 20.12
C ILE A 52 0.76 -9.26 18.96
N THR A 53 -0.24 -8.41 19.13
CA THR A 53 -1.16 -8.02 18.05
C THR A 53 -0.91 -6.58 17.68
N ALA A 54 -0.74 -6.32 16.39
CA ALA A 54 -0.40 -5.01 15.87
C ALA A 54 -1.17 -4.74 14.57
N GLU A 55 -1.23 -3.49 14.16
CA GLU A 55 -1.73 -3.15 12.84
C GLU A 55 -0.82 -3.72 11.75
N TRP A 56 -1.42 -4.06 10.61
CA TRP A 56 -0.70 -4.69 9.51
C TRP A 56 0.50 -3.87 9.02
N TYR A 57 0.36 -2.55 8.95
CA TYR A 57 1.45 -1.67 8.49
C TYR A 57 2.69 -1.73 9.40
N ALA A 58 2.53 -1.98 10.69
CA ALA A 58 3.66 -2.12 11.61
C ALA A 58 4.54 -3.32 11.26
N LEU A 59 3.93 -4.47 10.91
CA LEU A 59 4.68 -5.63 10.40
C LEU A 59 5.43 -5.28 9.11
N LEU A 60 4.76 -4.63 8.16
CA LEU A 60 5.36 -4.26 6.87
C LEU A 60 6.57 -3.36 7.05
N SER A 61 6.51 -2.45 8.02
CA SER A 61 7.60 -1.51 8.31
C SER A 61 8.83 -2.19 8.90
N ILE A 62 8.67 -3.30 9.64
CA ILE A 62 9.78 -4.04 10.26
C ILE A 62 10.22 -5.29 9.48
N LEU A 63 9.69 -5.55 8.28
CA LEU A 63 10.02 -6.79 7.55
C LEU A 63 11.52 -6.99 7.32
N ASN A 64 12.25 -5.91 7.02
CA ASN A 64 13.69 -5.96 6.82
C ASN A 64 14.44 -6.24 8.14
N GLU A 65 14.03 -5.60 9.24
CA GLU A 65 14.59 -5.84 10.56
C GLU A 65 14.31 -7.28 11.01
N LEU A 66 13.08 -7.76 10.76
CA LEU A 66 12.67 -9.13 11.08
C LEU A 66 13.52 -10.17 10.33
N LYS A 67 13.90 -9.87 9.08
CA LYS A 67 14.81 -10.71 8.30
C LYS A 67 16.22 -10.72 8.92
N SER A 68 16.75 -9.56 9.27
CA SER A 68 18.06 -9.45 9.96
C SER A 68 18.07 -10.20 11.28
N PHE A 69 17.05 -10.03 12.11
CA PHE A 69 16.92 -10.76 13.38
C PHE A 69 16.79 -12.26 13.17
N LYS A 70 16.05 -12.70 12.14
CA LYS A 70 15.97 -14.12 11.79
C LYS A 70 17.35 -14.71 11.48
N ASP A 71 18.18 -14.00 10.73
CA ASP A 71 19.50 -14.46 10.33
C ASP A 71 20.49 -14.44 11.50
N GLU A 72 20.41 -13.44 12.39
CA GLU A 72 21.25 -13.29 13.58
C GLU A 72 20.90 -14.34 14.66
N TYR A 73 19.61 -14.45 15.01
CA TYR A 73 19.15 -15.31 16.13
C TYR A 73 18.71 -16.70 15.68
N LYS A 74 18.84 -17.05 14.38
CA LYS A 74 18.60 -18.39 13.81
C LYS A 74 17.22 -18.96 14.14
N PHE A 75 16.16 -18.15 14.09
CA PHE A 75 14.80 -18.60 14.28
C PHE A 75 14.05 -18.86 12.97
N LYS A 76 12.96 -19.62 13.04
CA LYS A 76 12.08 -19.87 11.90
C LYS A 76 10.84 -19.00 11.99
N ILE A 77 10.41 -18.46 10.85
CA ILE A 77 9.15 -17.73 10.71
C ILE A 77 8.21 -18.58 9.87
N THR A 78 6.98 -18.73 10.35
CA THR A 78 5.89 -19.36 9.60
C THR A 78 4.75 -18.35 9.48
N TYR A 79 4.05 -18.38 8.37
CA TYR A 79 2.94 -17.47 8.08
C TYR A 79 1.68 -18.29 7.85
N SER A 80 0.52 -17.76 8.28
CA SER A 80 -0.76 -18.28 7.83
C SER A 80 -0.93 -18.03 6.32
N GLU A 81 -1.85 -18.75 5.68
CA GLU A 81 -2.08 -18.55 4.22
C GLU A 81 -2.60 -17.15 3.90
N GLU A 82 -3.44 -16.60 4.78
CA GLU A 82 -3.97 -15.23 4.66
C GLU A 82 -2.84 -14.20 4.79
N ALA A 83 -1.94 -14.37 5.77
CA ALA A 83 -0.79 -13.49 5.94
C ALA A 83 0.16 -13.55 4.74
N LYS A 84 0.40 -14.74 4.15
CA LYS A 84 1.20 -14.88 2.93
C LYS A 84 0.57 -14.14 1.75
N LYS A 85 -0.74 -14.30 1.54
CA LYS A 85 -1.49 -13.60 0.50
C LYS A 85 -1.35 -12.09 0.63
N LEU A 86 -1.60 -11.57 1.82
CA LEU A 86 -1.58 -10.14 2.08
C LEU A 86 -0.17 -9.54 1.91
N ILE A 87 0.89 -10.25 2.34
CA ILE A 87 2.29 -9.86 2.10
C ILE A 87 2.58 -9.84 0.59
N ALA A 88 2.19 -10.89 -0.13
CA ALA A 88 2.43 -10.98 -1.58
C ALA A 88 1.73 -9.85 -2.35
N GLU A 89 0.48 -9.53 -2.02
CA GLU A 89 -0.27 -8.42 -2.61
C GLU A 89 0.40 -7.08 -2.30
N THR A 90 0.83 -6.87 -1.05
CA THR A 90 1.51 -5.63 -0.65
C THR A 90 2.84 -5.44 -1.37
N LEU A 91 3.64 -6.52 -1.47
CA LEU A 91 4.92 -6.48 -2.20
C LEU A 91 4.70 -6.27 -3.70
N LYS A 92 3.68 -6.90 -4.29
CA LYS A 92 3.28 -6.67 -5.68
C LYS A 92 2.90 -5.21 -5.92
N ASN A 93 2.06 -4.64 -5.07
CA ASN A 93 1.66 -3.24 -5.17
C ASN A 93 2.86 -2.29 -5.00
N ARG A 94 3.78 -2.59 -4.06
CA ARG A 94 5.02 -1.82 -3.88
C ARG A 94 5.93 -1.89 -5.10
N ASN A 95 6.04 -3.04 -5.75
CA ASN A 95 6.82 -3.19 -6.97
C ASN A 95 6.19 -2.42 -8.14
N ILE A 96 4.85 -2.41 -8.25
CA ILE A 96 4.12 -1.58 -9.22
C ILE A 96 4.40 -0.10 -8.97
N ILE A 97 4.36 0.34 -7.71
CA ILE A 97 4.67 1.73 -7.32
C ILE A 97 6.11 2.11 -7.71
N ASN A 98 7.07 1.20 -7.53
CA ASN A 98 8.48 1.46 -7.82
C ASN A 98 8.83 1.28 -9.31
N SER A 99 8.00 0.59 -10.10
CA SER A 99 8.32 0.27 -11.50
C SER A 99 7.99 1.38 -12.49
N GLU A 100 7.32 2.46 -12.08
CA GLU A 100 6.87 3.58 -12.93
C GLU A 100 6.18 3.16 -14.24
N VAL A 101 5.72 1.91 -14.33
CA VAL A 101 5.04 1.41 -15.52
C VAL A 101 3.61 1.96 -15.55
N PRO A 102 3.24 2.76 -16.53
CA PRO A 102 1.85 3.21 -16.64
C PRO A 102 0.91 2.01 -16.76
N ILE A 103 -0.16 2.00 -15.98
CA ILE A 103 -1.23 0.99 -16.08
C ILE A 103 -1.87 1.05 -17.48
N ILE A 104 -1.72 2.17 -18.16
CA ILE A 104 -2.29 2.46 -19.47
C ILE A 104 -1.22 3.13 -20.33
N ASP A 105 -1.02 2.64 -21.55
CA ASP A 105 -0.26 3.36 -22.57
C ASP A 105 -1.15 4.46 -23.16
N PHE A 106 -0.75 5.69 -22.97
CA PHE A 106 -1.51 6.87 -23.39
C PHE A 106 -1.13 7.38 -24.78
N GLY A 107 -0.11 6.81 -25.40
CA GLY A 107 0.47 7.36 -26.63
C GLY A 107 1.15 8.73 -26.42
N GLU A 108 1.64 9.32 -27.51
CA GLU A 108 2.40 10.58 -27.45
C GLU A 108 1.51 11.81 -27.22
N ASN A 109 0.24 11.80 -27.67
CA ASN A 109 -0.64 12.97 -27.62
C ASN A 109 -1.85 12.78 -26.69
N LEU A 110 -1.61 12.88 -25.40
CA LEU A 110 -2.64 12.67 -24.37
C LEU A 110 -3.79 13.68 -24.43
N ASN A 111 -3.51 14.95 -24.78
CA ASN A 111 -4.55 15.97 -24.87
C ASN A 111 -5.51 15.72 -26.05
N GLU A 112 -5.03 15.21 -27.19
CA GLU A 112 -5.90 14.82 -28.31
C GLU A 112 -6.81 13.66 -27.92
N LYS A 113 -6.27 12.64 -27.30
CA LYS A 113 -7.07 11.51 -26.79
C LYS A 113 -8.13 11.95 -25.78
N LEU A 114 -7.79 12.84 -24.87
CA LEU A 114 -8.75 13.41 -23.93
C LEU A 114 -9.85 14.20 -24.64
N LYS A 115 -9.50 14.94 -25.69
CA LYS A 115 -10.44 15.69 -26.52
C LYS A 115 -11.43 14.76 -27.23
N GLU A 116 -10.95 13.66 -27.79
CA GLU A 116 -11.80 12.61 -28.41
C GLU A 116 -12.79 12.00 -27.40
N LEU A 117 -12.40 11.91 -26.13
CA LEU A 117 -13.23 11.44 -25.03
C LEU A 117 -14.20 12.49 -24.46
N GLY A 118 -14.26 13.69 -25.07
CA GLY A 118 -15.16 14.76 -24.67
C GLY A 118 -14.57 15.77 -23.67
N PHE A 119 -13.28 15.69 -23.35
CA PHE A 119 -12.59 16.64 -22.48
C PHE A 119 -12.16 17.89 -23.28
N ASN A 120 -13.16 18.68 -23.76
CA ASN A 120 -12.94 19.71 -24.77
C ASN A 120 -12.71 21.12 -24.21
N LYS A 121 -13.09 21.36 -22.94
CA LYS A 121 -13.07 22.70 -22.34
C LYS A 121 -11.72 23.09 -21.75
N ILE A 122 -10.84 22.14 -21.50
CA ILE A 122 -9.56 22.33 -20.81
C ILE A 122 -8.48 21.55 -21.55
N VAL A 123 -7.35 22.20 -21.80
CA VAL A 123 -6.11 21.56 -22.26
C VAL A 123 -5.20 21.42 -21.06
N LEU A 124 -4.76 20.20 -20.76
CA LEU A 124 -3.84 19.97 -19.63
C LEU A 124 -2.46 20.53 -19.95
N LYS A 125 -1.87 21.23 -18.97
CA LYS A 125 -0.49 21.71 -19.03
C LYS A 125 0.49 20.55 -18.79
N ASP A 126 1.74 20.72 -19.17
CA ASP A 126 2.77 19.65 -19.07
C ASP A 126 2.90 19.08 -17.68
N TYR A 127 2.88 19.91 -16.62
CA TYR A 127 2.92 19.41 -15.25
C TYR A 127 1.67 18.61 -14.86
N GLN A 128 0.49 18.97 -15.38
CA GLN A 128 -0.76 18.23 -15.15
C GLN A 128 -0.74 16.90 -15.90
N ILE A 129 -0.18 16.85 -17.09
CA ILE A 129 0.03 15.62 -17.87
C ILE A 129 0.98 14.70 -17.11
N ARG A 130 2.09 15.22 -16.58
CA ARG A 130 3.02 14.46 -15.75
C ARG A 130 2.34 13.90 -14.51
N ASP A 131 1.56 14.70 -13.79
CA ASP A 131 0.84 14.29 -12.59
C ASP A 131 -0.23 13.23 -12.93
N LEU A 132 -0.94 13.41 -14.06
CA LEU A 132 -1.91 12.45 -14.57
C LEU A 132 -1.26 11.09 -14.88
N LYS A 133 -0.16 11.08 -15.62
CA LYS A 133 0.60 9.85 -15.93
C LYS A 133 1.04 9.15 -14.64
N ARG A 134 1.51 9.91 -13.65
CA ARG A 134 1.93 9.38 -12.36
C ARG A 134 0.76 8.77 -11.57
N ILE A 135 -0.39 9.45 -11.50
CA ILE A 135 -1.59 8.93 -10.82
C ILE A 135 -2.04 7.61 -11.46
N LEU A 136 -2.02 7.54 -12.78
CA LEU A 136 -2.46 6.37 -13.55
C LEU A 136 -1.44 5.23 -13.56
N SER A 137 -0.22 5.46 -13.06
CA SER A 137 0.78 4.40 -12.86
C SER A 137 0.54 3.60 -11.57
N PHE A 138 -0.41 4.01 -10.72
CA PHE A 138 -0.67 3.37 -9.44
C PHE A 138 -2.12 2.88 -9.35
N PRO A 139 -2.37 1.72 -8.70
CA PRO A 139 -3.73 1.25 -8.44
C PRO A 139 -4.51 2.21 -7.52
N HIS A 140 -3.81 2.95 -6.66
CA HIS A 140 -4.35 3.95 -5.75
C HIS A 140 -3.46 5.18 -5.79
N GLY A 141 -3.95 6.27 -6.33
CA GLY A 141 -3.21 7.52 -6.44
C GLY A 141 -3.87 8.65 -5.65
N ALA A 142 -3.05 9.53 -5.07
CA ALA A 142 -3.50 10.77 -4.46
C ALA A 142 -2.74 11.95 -5.07
N ASN A 143 -3.46 13.04 -5.32
CA ASN A 143 -2.89 14.27 -5.85
C ASN A 143 -2.77 15.32 -4.75
N PHE A 144 -1.56 15.53 -4.25
CA PHE A 144 -1.22 16.53 -3.24
C PHE A 144 -0.71 17.85 -3.82
N SER A 145 -0.96 18.14 -5.10
CA SER A 145 -0.58 19.40 -5.72
C SER A 145 -1.13 20.60 -4.94
N VAL A 146 -0.46 21.75 -5.08
CA VAL A 146 -0.89 22.99 -4.43
C VAL A 146 -2.30 23.43 -4.84
N GLN A 147 -2.94 24.24 -4.03
CA GLN A 147 -4.24 24.82 -4.36
C GLN A 147 -4.16 25.59 -5.67
N GLY A 148 -5.20 25.49 -6.51
CA GLY A 148 -5.21 26.17 -7.83
C GLY A 148 -4.44 25.45 -8.95
N SER A 149 -3.75 24.34 -8.69
CA SER A 149 -2.99 23.58 -9.71
C SER A 149 -3.85 22.83 -10.74
N GLY A 150 -5.19 22.85 -10.58
CA GLY A 150 -6.11 22.14 -11.46
C GLY A 150 -6.29 20.65 -11.12
N LYS A 151 -6.21 20.28 -9.85
CA LYS A 151 -6.45 18.90 -9.37
C LYS A 151 -7.73 18.28 -9.93
N THR A 152 -8.82 19.04 -9.93
CA THR A 152 -10.11 18.59 -10.46
C THR A 152 -10.01 18.20 -11.94
N ALA A 153 -9.31 19.00 -12.77
CA ALA A 153 -9.11 18.70 -14.18
C ALA A 153 -8.30 17.41 -14.37
N VAL A 154 -7.23 17.23 -13.61
CA VAL A 154 -6.40 16.00 -13.64
C VAL A 154 -7.21 14.78 -13.20
N THR A 155 -8.02 14.91 -12.15
CA THR A 155 -8.86 13.79 -11.65
C THR A 155 -9.96 13.41 -12.65
N LEU A 156 -10.62 14.40 -13.29
CA LEU A 156 -11.60 14.16 -14.35
C LEU A 156 -10.97 13.47 -15.56
N ALA A 157 -9.79 13.93 -15.98
CA ALA A 157 -9.04 13.32 -17.08
C ALA A 157 -8.66 11.86 -16.74
N ALA A 158 -8.19 11.59 -15.52
CA ALA A 158 -7.89 10.24 -15.04
C ALA A 158 -9.14 9.35 -15.11
N HIS A 159 -10.27 9.84 -14.61
CA HIS A 159 -11.54 9.10 -14.64
C HIS A 159 -11.97 8.75 -16.08
N LEU A 160 -11.92 9.69 -17.01
CA LEU A 160 -12.28 9.45 -18.42
C LEU A 160 -11.38 8.39 -19.05
N LEU A 161 -10.07 8.44 -18.81
CA LEU A 161 -9.13 7.46 -19.35
C LEU A 161 -9.34 6.06 -18.75
N LEU A 162 -9.54 5.97 -17.45
CA LEU A 162 -9.81 4.69 -16.77
C LEU A 162 -11.14 4.07 -17.22
N ARG A 163 -12.16 4.89 -17.43
CA ARG A 163 -13.46 4.46 -17.95
C ARG A 163 -13.37 3.98 -19.39
N ASN A 164 -12.69 4.73 -20.25
CA ASN A 164 -12.49 4.36 -21.66
C ASN A 164 -11.73 3.02 -21.80
N ASN A 165 -10.78 2.76 -20.90
CA ASN A 165 -10.03 1.50 -20.89
C ASN A 165 -10.73 0.37 -20.10
N SER A 166 -12.00 0.54 -19.74
CA SER A 166 -12.83 -0.44 -19.02
C SER A 166 -12.26 -0.87 -17.65
N ILE A 167 -11.32 -0.10 -17.07
CA ILE A 167 -10.74 -0.36 -15.76
C ILE A 167 -11.77 -0.04 -14.67
N ILE A 168 -12.53 1.05 -14.84
CA ILE A 168 -13.67 1.40 -14.00
C ILE A 168 -14.97 1.32 -14.80
N LYS A 169 -15.99 0.70 -14.19
CA LYS A 169 -17.32 0.49 -14.82
C LYS A 169 -18.41 1.35 -14.20
N THR A 170 -18.12 1.99 -13.08
CA THR A 170 -19.07 2.78 -12.28
C THR A 170 -18.87 4.28 -12.46
N ASN A 171 -19.88 5.05 -12.07
CA ASN A 171 -19.77 6.50 -12.00
C ASN A 171 -18.85 6.91 -10.85
N CYS A 172 -18.20 8.06 -11.01
CA CYS A 172 -17.36 8.65 -9.98
C CYS A 172 -18.13 9.72 -9.22
N LEU A 173 -18.01 9.73 -7.89
CA LEU A 173 -18.52 10.81 -7.04
C LEU A 173 -17.39 11.79 -6.76
N PHE A 174 -17.57 13.04 -7.15
CA PHE A 174 -16.70 14.15 -6.78
C PHE A 174 -17.34 14.90 -5.62
N VAL A 175 -16.62 14.95 -4.49
CA VAL A 175 -16.98 15.81 -3.36
C VAL A 175 -16.05 17.02 -3.43
N VAL A 176 -16.62 18.23 -3.54
CA VAL A 176 -15.91 19.51 -3.66
C VAL A 176 -16.09 20.29 -2.37
#